data_7545ad831a7c1d59123a1d81b13ee662
#
_entry.id   7545ad831a7c1d59123a1d81b13ee662
#
_cell.length_a   1.000
_cell.length_b   1.000
_cell.length_c   1.000
_cell.angle_alpha   90.00
_cell.angle_beta   90.00
_cell.angle_gamma   90.00
#
_symmetry.space_group_name_H-M   'P 1'
#
loop_
_entity.id
_entity.type
_entity.pdbx_description
1 polymer ?
#
loop_
_entity_poly.entity_id
_entity_poly.type
_entity_poly.pdbx_seq_one_letter_code
_entity_poly.pdbx_strand_id
1 'polypeptide(L)'
;AEDVAFTFHKFMTEGVPQFRLIYKGSTVKAIAPLTVRIELAKPGKEDMLGLFTLPILPEKFWKNHKLSDPLSTPPLASGPYRISSWKIGQYIVYSRVKNYWGADLPVNRGRWNFDTLRYDYYLDDNVAFEAFKAGAYDVRSESSAKNWATRYIGKNFTSGYIVKDQQK
;
A
#
# COMPACT_ATOMS: atom_id res chain seq x y z
N ALA A 1 4.75 -20.57 3.31
CA ALA A 1 6.21 -20.39 3.36
C ALA A 1 6.80 -20.21 1.96
N GLU A 2 6.30 -20.94 0.96
CA GLU A 2 6.76 -20.88 -0.45
C GLU A 2 6.71 -19.45 -0.99
N ASP A 3 5.57 -18.75 -0.84
CA ASP A 3 5.42 -17.38 -1.31
C ASP A 3 6.45 -16.42 -0.69
N VAL A 4 6.87 -16.66 0.56
CA VAL A 4 7.90 -15.84 1.22
C VAL A 4 9.27 -16.05 0.56
N ALA A 5 9.66 -17.31 0.35
CA ALA A 5 10.92 -17.64 -0.32
C ALA A 5 10.90 -17.14 -1.78
N PHE A 6 9.81 -17.37 -2.50
CA PHE A 6 9.61 -16.86 -3.85
C PHE A 6 9.75 -15.34 -3.91
N THR A 7 9.09 -14.62 -2.99
CA THR A 7 9.16 -13.15 -2.93
C THR A 7 10.58 -12.66 -2.79
N PHE A 8 11.35 -13.24 -1.85
CA PHE A 8 12.75 -12.85 -1.67
C PHE A 8 13.55 -13.05 -2.96
N HIS A 9 13.43 -14.22 -3.60
CA HIS A 9 14.13 -14.50 -4.86
C HIS A 9 13.72 -13.55 -5.98
N LYS A 10 12.43 -13.26 -6.08
CA LYS A 10 11.90 -12.33 -7.07
C LYS A 10 12.48 -10.91 -6.90
N PHE A 11 12.55 -10.42 -5.65
CA PHE A 11 13.18 -9.13 -5.37
C PHE A 11 14.70 -9.15 -5.54
N MET A 12 15.38 -10.27 -5.28
CA MET A 12 16.80 -10.42 -5.55
C MET A 12 17.15 -10.43 -7.05
N THR A 13 16.22 -10.81 -7.90
CA THR A 13 16.42 -10.85 -9.37
C THR A 13 15.90 -9.61 -10.07
N GLU A 14 14.72 -9.12 -9.70
CA GLU A 14 13.99 -8.06 -10.40
C GLU A 14 13.75 -6.80 -9.57
N GLY A 15 14.03 -6.85 -8.26
CA GLY A 15 13.85 -5.71 -7.36
C GLY A 15 14.85 -4.58 -7.60
N VAL A 16 14.66 -3.50 -6.87
CA VAL A 16 15.55 -2.33 -6.94
C VAL A 16 16.99 -2.69 -6.57
N PRO A 17 17.99 -2.04 -7.17
CA PRO A 17 19.40 -2.34 -6.92
C PRO A 17 19.81 -2.30 -5.44
N GLN A 18 19.23 -1.38 -4.65
CA GLN A 18 19.49 -1.28 -3.22
C GLN A 18 19.11 -2.56 -2.47
N PHE A 19 17.95 -3.16 -2.74
CA PHE A 19 17.53 -4.41 -2.11
C PHE A 19 18.54 -5.52 -2.40
N ARG A 20 18.92 -5.67 -3.67
CA ARG A 20 19.89 -6.68 -4.10
C ARG A 20 21.27 -6.50 -3.46
N LEU A 21 21.66 -5.26 -3.22
CA LEU A 21 22.95 -4.95 -2.58
C LEU A 21 22.93 -5.28 -1.08
N ILE A 22 21.88 -4.88 -0.37
CA ILE A 22 21.72 -5.11 1.07
C ILE A 22 21.70 -6.61 1.38
N TYR A 23 20.92 -7.39 0.61
CA TYR A 23 20.71 -8.81 0.87
C TYR A 23 21.61 -9.74 0.05
N LYS A 24 22.66 -9.20 -0.59
CA LYS A 24 23.61 -10.01 -1.36
C LYS A 24 24.23 -11.10 -0.50
N GLY A 25 24.12 -12.35 -0.96
CA GLY A 25 24.63 -13.53 -0.25
C GLY A 25 23.71 -14.05 0.85
N SER A 26 22.59 -13.38 1.14
CA SER A 26 21.57 -13.88 2.06
C SER A 26 20.67 -14.92 1.37
N THR A 27 20.07 -15.82 2.15
CA THR A 27 19.14 -16.82 1.63
C THR A 27 17.84 -16.86 2.43
N VAL A 28 16.73 -17.13 1.72
CA VAL A 28 15.43 -17.38 2.30
C VAL A 28 14.86 -18.64 1.69
N LYS A 29 14.54 -19.65 2.52
CA LYS A 29 14.07 -20.97 2.08
C LYS A 29 12.85 -21.39 2.88
N ALA A 30 11.83 -21.91 2.19
CA ALA A 30 10.76 -22.65 2.83
C ALA A 30 11.30 -24.04 3.25
N ILE A 31 11.24 -24.35 4.55
CA ILE A 31 11.73 -25.63 5.09
C ILE A 31 10.59 -26.52 5.58
N ALA A 32 9.38 -25.95 5.72
CA ALA A 32 8.13 -26.66 5.99
C ALA A 32 6.96 -25.76 5.53
N PRO A 33 5.73 -26.26 5.45
CA PRO A 33 4.58 -25.49 4.93
C PRO A 33 4.37 -24.12 5.58
N LEU A 34 4.68 -23.97 6.88
CA LEU A 34 4.54 -22.75 7.64
C LEU A 34 5.87 -22.22 8.23
N THR A 35 7.00 -22.76 7.77
CA THR A 35 8.31 -22.42 8.34
C THR A 35 9.26 -21.94 7.24
N VAL A 36 9.84 -20.77 7.46
CA VAL A 36 10.85 -20.17 6.60
C VAL A 36 12.17 -20.05 7.36
N ARG A 37 13.25 -20.44 6.73
CA ARG A 37 14.62 -20.19 7.23
C ARG A 37 15.19 -18.99 6.49
N ILE A 38 15.68 -18.02 7.26
CA ILE A 38 16.35 -16.81 6.75
C ILE A 38 17.80 -16.85 7.26
N GLU A 39 18.74 -16.75 6.35
CA GLU A 39 20.16 -16.68 6.65
C GLU A 39 20.71 -15.39 6.03
N LEU A 40 21.05 -14.41 6.87
CA LEU A 40 21.63 -13.15 6.42
C LEU A 40 23.14 -13.30 6.25
N ALA A 41 23.67 -12.85 5.10
CA ALA A 41 25.11 -12.83 4.86
C ALA A 41 25.86 -11.87 5.81
N LYS A 42 25.19 -10.77 6.19
CA LYS A 42 25.66 -9.83 7.19
C LYS A 42 24.60 -9.74 8.28
N PRO A 43 24.86 -10.23 9.50
CA PRO A 43 23.87 -10.16 10.55
C PRO A 43 23.64 -8.71 10.97
N GLY A 44 22.40 -8.25 10.80
CA GLY A 44 21.94 -6.91 11.18
C GLY A 44 20.48 -6.96 11.61
N LYS A 45 20.17 -6.36 12.76
CA LYS A 45 18.80 -6.29 13.27
C LYS A 45 17.90 -5.53 12.30
N GLU A 46 18.41 -4.45 11.74
CA GLU A 46 17.66 -3.58 10.82
C GLU A 46 17.37 -4.28 9.50
N ASP A 47 18.35 -5.04 8.97
CA ASP A 47 18.17 -5.81 7.73
C ASP A 47 17.12 -6.92 7.93
N MET A 48 17.10 -7.57 9.08
CA MET A 48 16.07 -8.55 9.41
C MET A 48 14.68 -7.91 9.50
N LEU A 49 14.56 -6.77 10.19
CA LEU A 49 13.30 -6.04 10.28
C LEU A 49 12.83 -5.55 8.91
N GLY A 50 13.75 -5.14 8.04
CA GLY A 50 13.47 -4.76 6.65
C GLY A 50 12.81 -5.88 5.85
N LEU A 51 13.26 -7.14 6.03
CA LEU A 51 12.62 -8.30 5.39
C LEU A 51 11.19 -8.53 5.87
N PHE A 52 10.89 -8.25 7.13
CA PHE A 52 9.54 -8.44 7.67
C PHE A 52 8.53 -7.40 7.17
N THR A 53 9.00 -6.30 6.58
CA THR A 53 8.14 -5.29 5.93
C THR A 53 7.94 -5.54 4.44
N LEU A 54 8.59 -6.55 3.87
CA LEU A 54 8.47 -6.88 2.46
C LEU A 54 7.06 -7.39 2.13
N PRO A 55 6.35 -6.79 1.15
CA PRO A 55 5.06 -7.30 0.73
C PRO A 55 5.21 -8.67 0.08
N ILE A 56 4.53 -9.67 0.63
CA ILE A 56 4.62 -11.05 0.12
C ILE A 56 3.82 -11.19 -1.16
N LEU A 57 4.49 -11.67 -2.18
CA LEU A 57 3.96 -11.88 -3.52
C LEU A 57 3.45 -13.33 -3.66
N PRO A 58 2.18 -13.57 -4.04
CA PRO A 58 1.72 -14.91 -4.34
C PRO A 58 2.45 -15.48 -5.57
N GLU A 59 3.21 -16.54 -5.38
CA GLU A 59 3.98 -17.19 -6.44
C GLU A 59 3.09 -17.57 -7.62
N LYS A 60 1.91 -18.14 -7.33
CA LYS A 60 0.93 -18.57 -8.34
C LYS A 60 0.63 -17.48 -9.38
N PHE A 61 0.61 -16.22 -8.97
CA PHE A 61 0.41 -15.09 -9.87
C PHE A 61 1.73 -14.58 -10.45
N TRP A 62 2.72 -14.29 -9.59
CA TRP A 62 3.92 -13.55 -9.98
C TRP A 62 4.99 -14.35 -10.69
N LYS A 63 4.93 -15.67 -10.69
CA LYS A 63 5.90 -16.49 -11.45
C LYS A 63 5.84 -16.25 -12.96
N ASN A 64 4.69 -15.83 -13.47
CA ASN A 64 4.46 -15.55 -14.89
C ASN A 64 4.49 -14.05 -15.24
N HIS A 65 4.81 -13.17 -14.28
CA HIS A 65 4.88 -11.73 -14.45
C HIS A 65 6.21 -11.19 -13.94
N LYS A 66 6.76 -10.18 -14.60
CA LYS A 66 7.88 -9.40 -14.05
C LYS A 66 7.34 -8.33 -13.13
N LEU A 67 8.17 -7.88 -12.16
CA LEU A 67 7.78 -6.75 -11.28
C LEU A 67 7.56 -5.43 -12.06
N SER A 68 8.19 -5.30 -13.24
CA SER A 68 8.06 -4.15 -14.13
C SER A 68 6.89 -4.24 -15.11
N ASP A 69 6.18 -5.37 -15.20
CA ASP A 69 5.15 -5.54 -16.19
C ASP A 69 3.91 -4.68 -15.88
N PRO A 70 3.32 -4.04 -16.89
CA PRO A 70 2.01 -3.42 -16.74
C PRO A 70 0.96 -4.53 -16.55
N LEU A 71 0.29 -4.53 -15.41
CA LEU A 71 -0.71 -5.54 -15.10
C LEU A 71 -2.08 -5.16 -15.66
N SER A 72 -2.68 -6.05 -16.45
CA SER A 72 -4.06 -5.91 -16.94
C SER A 72 -5.10 -6.44 -15.96
N THR A 73 -4.67 -7.23 -14.98
CA THR A 73 -5.52 -7.77 -13.90
C THR A 73 -4.88 -7.46 -12.55
N PRO A 74 -5.68 -7.14 -11.50
CA PRO A 74 -5.14 -6.90 -10.20
C PRO A 74 -4.46 -8.16 -9.65
N PRO A 75 -3.27 -8.03 -9.03
CA PRO A 75 -2.64 -9.14 -8.35
C PRO A 75 -3.48 -9.58 -7.14
N LEU A 76 -3.39 -10.86 -6.80
CA LEU A 76 -3.93 -11.37 -5.54
C LEU A 76 -3.22 -10.69 -4.37
N ALA A 77 -3.99 -10.32 -3.36
CA ALA A 77 -3.49 -9.73 -2.12
C ALA A 77 -4.18 -10.37 -0.91
N SER A 78 -3.52 -10.29 0.25
CA SER A 78 -4.03 -10.82 1.52
C SER A 78 -4.61 -9.73 2.45
N GLY A 79 -4.72 -8.51 1.97
CA GLY A 79 -5.20 -7.36 2.74
C GLY A 79 -6.72 -7.30 2.89
N PRO A 80 -7.21 -6.33 3.69
CA PRO A 80 -8.64 -6.13 3.94
C PRO A 80 -9.41 -5.54 2.76
N TYR A 81 -8.71 -5.07 1.74
CA TYR A 81 -9.28 -4.53 0.50
C TYR A 81 -8.68 -5.20 -0.72
N ARG A 82 -9.48 -5.26 -1.79
CA ARG A 82 -9.05 -5.70 -3.11
C ARG A 82 -9.39 -4.64 -4.16
N ILE A 83 -8.58 -4.51 -5.19
CA ILE A 83 -8.89 -3.66 -6.34
C ILE A 83 -10.13 -4.24 -7.03
N SER A 84 -11.17 -3.43 -7.20
CA SER A 84 -12.42 -3.81 -7.87
C SER A 84 -12.55 -3.20 -9.26
N SER A 85 -12.03 -1.99 -9.46
CA SER A 85 -11.96 -1.34 -10.76
C SER A 85 -10.85 -0.28 -10.76
N TRP A 86 -10.36 0.04 -11.96
CA TRP A 86 -9.42 1.15 -12.14
C TRP A 86 -9.45 1.66 -13.57
N LYS A 87 -9.00 2.89 -13.74
CA LYS A 87 -8.69 3.47 -15.04
C LYS A 87 -7.36 4.21 -14.93
N ILE A 88 -6.39 3.78 -15.73
CA ILE A 88 -5.01 4.31 -15.68
C ILE A 88 -5.04 5.83 -15.79
N GLY A 89 -4.33 6.50 -14.88
CA GLY A 89 -4.23 7.95 -14.81
C GLY A 89 -5.49 8.69 -14.34
N GLN A 90 -6.58 7.98 -14.02
CA GLN A 90 -7.84 8.60 -13.60
C GLN A 90 -8.25 8.19 -12.19
N TYR A 91 -8.43 6.89 -11.93
CA TYR A 91 -8.85 6.42 -10.61
C TYR A 91 -8.49 4.97 -10.34
N ILE A 92 -8.53 4.61 -9.07
CA ILE A 92 -8.52 3.23 -8.58
C ILE A 92 -9.57 3.07 -7.49
N VAL A 93 -10.31 1.97 -7.52
CA VAL A 93 -11.36 1.64 -6.54
C VAL A 93 -11.00 0.34 -5.85
N TYR A 94 -11.07 0.36 -4.52
CA TYR A 94 -10.90 -0.81 -3.67
C TYR A 94 -12.23 -1.16 -3.02
N SER A 95 -12.56 -2.45 -2.99
CA SER A 95 -13.71 -2.99 -2.25
C SER A 95 -13.25 -3.80 -1.06
N ARG A 96 -13.95 -3.65 0.05
CA ARG A 96 -13.67 -4.38 1.29
C ARG A 96 -13.86 -5.89 1.11
N VAL A 97 -12.94 -6.66 1.66
CA VAL A 97 -13.02 -8.13 1.73
C VAL A 97 -13.85 -8.50 2.95
N LYS A 98 -15.08 -8.97 2.73
CA LYS A 98 -16.05 -9.26 3.83
C LYS A 98 -15.55 -10.35 4.78
N ASN A 99 -14.85 -11.34 4.27
CA ASN A 99 -14.28 -12.47 5.04
C ASN A 99 -12.75 -12.32 5.19
N TYR A 100 -12.29 -11.11 5.47
CA TYR A 100 -10.89 -10.85 5.70
C TYR A 100 -10.35 -11.67 6.88
N TRP A 101 -9.32 -12.47 6.65
CA TRP A 101 -8.74 -13.40 7.62
C TRP A 101 -8.26 -12.74 8.93
N GLY A 102 -7.86 -11.48 8.86
CA GLY A 102 -7.34 -10.74 10.01
C GLY A 102 -8.37 -9.82 10.68
N ALA A 103 -9.67 -9.92 10.35
CA ALA A 103 -10.69 -9.00 10.88
C ALA A 103 -10.80 -9.04 12.41
N ASP A 104 -10.70 -10.23 13.00
CA ASP A 104 -10.88 -10.45 14.44
C ASP A 104 -9.59 -10.28 15.25
N LEU A 105 -8.46 -10.04 14.60
CA LEU A 105 -7.22 -9.78 15.31
C LEU A 105 -7.34 -8.50 16.16
N PRO A 106 -6.86 -8.50 17.42
CA PRO A 106 -7.00 -7.35 18.32
C PRO A 106 -6.50 -6.03 17.71
N VAL A 107 -5.40 -6.08 16.95
CA VAL A 107 -4.80 -4.90 16.28
C VAL A 107 -5.66 -4.34 15.13
N ASN A 108 -6.63 -5.11 14.62
CA ASN A 108 -7.47 -4.75 13.50
C ASN A 108 -8.91 -4.39 13.89
N ARG A 109 -9.29 -4.60 15.16
CA ARG A 109 -10.62 -4.24 15.63
C ARG A 109 -10.90 -2.75 15.46
N GLY A 110 -12.07 -2.42 14.91
CA GLY A 110 -12.48 -1.05 14.63
C GLY A 110 -11.82 -0.43 13.39
N ARG A 111 -11.06 -1.21 12.59
CA ARG A 111 -10.46 -0.77 11.33
C ARG A 111 -11.27 -1.26 10.14
N TRP A 112 -10.93 -0.75 8.96
CA TRP A 112 -11.48 -1.21 7.66
C TRP A 112 -13.00 -1.04 7.58
N ASN A 113 -13.51 0.11 8.04
CA ASN A 113 -14.94 0.37 8.21
C ASN A 113 -15.66 0.71 6.90
N PHE A 114 -14.95 1.22 5.90
CA PHE A 114 -15.53 1.61 4.62
C PHE A 114 -15.67 0.41 3.70
N ASP A 115 -16.79 0.28 3.01
CA ASP A 115 -17.00 -0.79 2.01
C ASP A 115 -16.24 -0.52 0.72
N THR A 116 -16.06 0.74 0.39
CA THR A 116 -15.39 1.19 -0.82
C THR A 116 -14.42 2.33 -0.51
N LEU A 117 -13.21 2.23 -1.04
CA LEU A 117 -12.23 3.32 -1.06
C LEU A 117 -11.94 3.65 -2.51
N ARG A 118 -12.10 4.92 -2.89
CA ARG A 118 -11.80 5.41 -4.21
C ARG A 118 -10.70 6.46 -4.14
N TYR A 119 -9.71 6.33 -5.00
CA TYR A 119 -8.65 7.31 -5.19
C TYR A 119 -8.74 7.86 -6.60
N ASP A 120 -9.00 9.15 -6.71
CA ASP A 120 -8.99 9.89 -7.97
C ASP A 120 -7.65 10.60 -8.16
N TYR A 121 -7.10 10.52 -9.36
CA TYR A 121 -5.82 11.13 -9.70
C TYR A 121 -6.04 12.43 -10.45
N TYR A 122 -5.39 13.48 -9.98
CA TYR A 122 -5.40 14.80 -10.59
C TYR A 122 -3.99 15.13 -11.07
N LEU A 123 -3.86 15.71 -12.25
CA LEU A 123 -2.58 16.15 -12.79
C LEU A 123 -2.05 17.42 -12.12
N ASP A 124 -2.96 18.25 -11.59
CA ASP A 124 -2.64 19.51 -10.94
C ASP A 124 -3.22 19.56 -9.53
N ASP A 125 -2.40 19.97 -8.56
CA ASP A 125 -2.80 20.02 -7.15
C ASP A 125 -3.85 21.11 -6.87
N ASN A 126 -3.87 22.22 -7.62
CA ASN A 126 -4.88 23.24 -7.46
C ASN A 126 -6.25 22.75 -7.94
N VAL A 127 -6.28 22.01 -9.05
CA VAL A 127 -7.50 21.37 -9.54
C VAL A 127 -8.01 20.36 -8.52
N ALA A 128 -7.11 19.54 -7.96
CA ALA A 128 -7.46 18.60 -6.88
C ALA A 128 -8.02 19.32 -5.66
N PHE A 129 -7.42 20.45 -5.26
CA PHE A 129 -7.88 21.23 -4.12
C PHE A 129 -9.27 21.85 -4.36
N GLU A 130 -9.53 22.42 -5.52
CA GLU A 130 -10.84 22.98 -5.84
C GLU A 130 -11.92 21.87 -5.94
N ALA A 131 -11.57 20.68 -6.48
CA ALA A 131 -12.45 19.51 -6.47
C ALA A 131 -12.80 19.07 -5.03
N PHE A 132 -11.82 19.09 -4.10
CA PHE A 132 -12.06 18.81 -2.69
C PHE A 132 -13.04 19.81 -2.07
N LYS A 133 -12.83 21.11 -2.29
CA LYS A 133 -13.75 22.16 -1.80
C LYS A 133 -15.16 22.03 -2.36
N ALA A 134 -15.27 21.52 -3.58
CA ALA A 134 -16.56 21.24 -4.23
C ALA A 134 -17.20 19.93 -3.74
N GLY A 135 -16.55 19.15 -2.88
CA GLY A 135 -17.07 17.89 -2.35
C GLY A 135 -16.94 16.71 -3.31
N ALA A 136 -16.03 16.77 -4.29
CA ALA A 136 -15.82 15.68 -5.24
C ALA A 136 -15.18 14.44 -4.59
N TYR A 137 -14.49 14.60 -3.45
CA TYR A 137 -13.96 13.53 -2.64
C TYR A 137 -13.87 13.94 -1.16
N ASP A 138 -13.83 12.97 -0.26
CA ASP A 138 -14.09 13.16 1.18
C ASP A 138 -12.85 13.50 2.00
N VAL A 139 -11.67 13.05 1.60
CA VAL A 139 -10.43 13.17 2.40
C VAL A 139 -9.28 13.69 1.54
N ARG A 140 -8.60 14.72 2.05
CA ARG A 140 -7.37 15.26 1.47
C ARG A 140 -6.29 15.38 2.53
N SER A 141 -5.10 14.88 2.23
CA SER A 141 -3.90 15.17 3.01
C SER A 141 -3.20 16.41 2.43
N GLU A 142 -2.84 17.37 3.29
CA GLU A 142 -2.10 18.56 2.90
C GLU A 142 -0.73 18.58 3.56
N SER A 143 0.32 18.52 2.76
CA SER A 143 1.72 18.53 3.22
C SER A 143 2.35 19.91 3.20
N SER A 144 1.73 20.88 2.52
CA SER A 144 2.22 22.25 2.45
C SER A 144 1.73 23.10 3.63
N ALA A 145 2.62 23.51 4.53
CA ALA A 145 2.28 24.40 5.63
C ALA A 145 1.69 25.73 5.14
N LYS A 146 2.18 26.26 4.01
CA LYS A 146 1.63 27.47 3.39
C LYS A 146 0.17 27.27 2.96
N ASN A 147 -0.12 26.19 2.22
CA ASN A 147 -1.49 25.90 1.80
C ASN A 147 -2.40 25.69 3.00
N TRP A 148 -1.95 24.91 3.99
CA TRP A 148 -2.68 24.68 5.23
C TRP A 148 -3.09 25.98 5.93
N ALA A 149 -2.17 26.95 6.01
CA ALA A 149 -2.43 28.22 6.67
C ALA A 149 -3.34 29.17 5.86
N THR A 150 -3.24 29.15 4.51
CA THR A 150 -3.83 30.22 3.68
C THR A 150 -5.01 29.78 2.83
N ARG A 151 -5.11 28.50 2.45
CA ARG A 151 -6.11 28.01 1.48
C ARG A 151 -7.33 27.35 2.14
N TYR A 152 -7.16 26.78 3.34
CA TYR A 152 -8.23 26.08 4.08
C TYR A 152 -9.07 27.06 4.89
N ILE A 153 -9.65 28.03 4.20
CA ILE A 153 -10.49 29.12 4.75
C ILE A 153 -11.78 29.25 3.92
N GLY A 154 -12.76 29.96 4.46
CA GLY A 154 -14.01 30.28 3.77
C GLY A 154 -15.21 29.54 4.34
N LYS A 155 -16.39 29.73 3.69
CA LYS A 155 -17.69 29.28 4.21
C LYS A 155 -17.74 27.77 4.52
N ASN A 156 -17.17 26.93 3.65
CA ASN A 156 -17.21 25.48 3.83
C ASN A 156 -16.47 25.03 5.10
N PHE A 157 -15.43 25.75 5.51
CA PHE A 157 -14.69 25.48 6.73
C PHE A 157 -15.38 26.08 7.97
N THR A 158 -15.92 27.29 7.87
CA THR A 158 -16.60 27.93 8.98
C THR A 158 -17.96 27.31 9.30
N SER A 159 -18.62 26.71 8.31
CA SER A 159 -19.89 25.97 8.49
C SER A 159 -19.71 24.54 9.00
N GLY A 160 -18.47 24.05 9.11
CA GLY A 160 -18.18 22.66 9.47
C GLY A 160 -18.45 21.62 8.36
N TYR A 161 -18.74 22.08 7.13
CA TYR A 161 -18.87 21.15 5.98
C TYR A 161 -17.55 20.48 5.66
N ILE A 162 -16.44 21.19 5.76
CA ILE A 162 -15.09 20.63 5.69
C ILE A 162 -14.44 20.79 7.07
N VAL A 163 -14.05 19.66 7.66
CA VAL A 163 -13.33 19.62 8.93
C VAL A 163 -11.84 19.64 8.67
N LYS A 164 -11.15 20.57 9.36
CA LYS A 164 -9.71 20.70 9.34
C LYS A 164 -9.12 20.03 10.58
N ASP A 165 -8.43 18.93 10.40
CA ASP A 165 -7.80 18.19 11.48
C ASP A 165 -6.28 18.19 11.34
N GLN A 166 -5.58 18.41 12.44
CA GLN A 166 -4.12 18.37 12.48
C GLN A 166 -3.69 17.14 13.28
N GLN A 167 -3.08 16.19 12.60
CA GLN A 167 -2.45 15.07 13.31
C GLN A 167 -1.30 15.61 14.17
N LYS A 168 -1.38 15.29 15.45
CA LYS A 168 -0.34 15.63 16.43
C LYS A 168 0.75 14.57 16.45
#